data_feecf110fc82fb1e3950d43696e2fbbb
#
_entry.id   feecf110fc82fb1e3950d43696e2fbbb
#
_cell.length_a   1.000
_cell.length_b   1.000
_cell.length_c   1.000
_cell.angle_alpha   90.00
_cell.angle_beta   90.00
_cell.angle_gamma   90.00
#
_symmetry.space_group_name_H-M   'P 1'
#
loop_
_entity.id
_entity.type
_entity.pdbx_description
1 polymer ?
#
loop_
_entity_poly.entity_id
_entity_poly.type
_entity_poly.pdbx_seq_one_letter_code
_entity_poly.pdbx_strand_id
1 'polypeptide(L)'
;MASNYKNLTPAQALDKKTLNKMVWRSLNLQASFNYERMQAAGWLYCIIPGLEKIHTDKEDLKLAMAHNLEFFNTHPFLVTFVMGIVLSMEQQKADINTIRAVRVAAMGPLGGIGDAIFWFTLVPIAAGICSNMAINGSVAGPILFLLIFNAVQFAVRFFLMGWSYKLGSAAIGILTANAKEFTRAASMLGVFIVGALTSNYGGTTVALEIANGESPIVIQSILDGVLPKMIPLALTLMCYFLMKKKGFTPVKCIALLLVIGLVGGAIGLF
;
A
#
# COMPACT_ATOMS: atom_id res chain seq x y z
N MET A 1 -7.24 21.03 23.17
CA MET A 1 -7.44 19.67 23.69
C MET A 1 -6.10 19.20 24.22
N ALA A 2 -6.04 18.51 25.35
CA ALA A 2 -4.79 17.97 25.86
C ALA A 2 -4.19 17.04 24.78
N SER A 3 -2.95 17.31 24.38
CA SER A 3 -2.25 16.55 23.35
C SER A 3 -1.59 15.27 23.90
N ASN A 4 -1.65 15.04 25.19
CA ASN A 4 -0.93 13.98 25.89
C ASN A 4 -1.81 13.20 26.86
N TYR A 5 -1.39 11.97 27.16
CA TYR A 5 -1.96 11.11 28.19
C TYR A 5 -1.75 11.69 29.59
N LYS A 6 -2.65 11.38 30.52
CA LYS A 6 -2.50 11.74 31.94
C LYS A 6 -1.41 10.89 32.60
N ASN A 7 -1.43 9.57 32.33
CA ASN A 7 -0.41 8.66 32.80
C ASN A 7 0.70 8.50 31.75
N LEU A 8 1.85 9.12 32.00
CA LEU A 8 3.02 9.07 31.15
C LEU A 8 4.00 7.93 31.49
N THR A 9 3.68 7.10 32.48
CA THR A 9 4.52 5.95 32.85
C THR A 9 4.46 4.91 31.71
N PRO A 10 5.60 4.50 31.14
CA PRO A 10 5.62 3.47 30.13
C PRO A 10 4.94 2.17 30.61
N ALA A 11 4.11 1.60 29.76
CA ALA A 11 3.42 0.36 30.07
C ALA A 11 4.34 -0.85 29.92
N GLN A 12 3.96 -1.98 30.53
CA GLN A 12 4.66 -3.24 30.30
C GLN A 12 4.57 -3.66 28.82
N ALA A 13 5.60 -4.36 28.34
CA ALA A 13 5.62 -4.89 26.99
C ALA A 13 4.45 -5.86 26.76
N LEU A 14 3.84 -5.75 25.57
CA LEU A 14 2.76 -6.63 25.18
C LEU A 14 3.27 -8.06 24.97
N ASP A 15 2.57 -9.02 25.53
CA ASP A 15 2.87 -10.44 25.37
C ASP A 15 2.56 -10.93 23.93
N LYS A 16 3.26 -11.97 23.52
CA LYS A 16 3.12 -12.58 22.18
C LYS A 16 1.67 -13.01 21.88
N LYS A 17 0.91 -13.44 22.89
CA LYS A 17 -0.49 -13.84 22.73
C LYS A 17 -1.35 -12.65 22.31
N THR A 18 -1.14 -11.48 22.91
CA THR A 18 -1.85 -10.24 22.54
C THR A 18 -1.45 -9.77 21.14
N LEU A 19 -0.16 -9.78 20.80
CA LEU A 19 0.29 -9.44 19.45
C LEU A 19 -0.34 -10.37 18.40
N ASN A 20 -0.32 -11.68 18.63
CA ASN A 20 -0.94 -12.65 17.73
C ASN A 20 -2.47 -12.46 17.60
N LYS A 21 -3.17 -12.15 18.72
CA LYS A 21 -4.60 -11.82 18.68
C LYS A 21 -4.89 -10.64 17.75
N MET A 22 -4.02 -9.62 17.77
CA MET A 22 -4.17 -8.46 16.89
C MET A 22 -3.85 -8.80 15.44
N VAL A 23 -2.88 -9.68 15.17
CA VAL A 23 -2.64 -10.19 13.81
C VAL A 23 -3.88 -10.89 13.26
N TRP A 24 -4.53 -11.75 14.02
CA TRP A 24 -5.79 -12.38 13.58
C TRP A 24 -6.90 -11.35 13.36
N ARG A 25 -7.04 -10.36 14.24
CA ARG A 25 -8.01 -9.27 14.04
C ARG A 25 -7.74 -8.46 12.77
N SER A 26 -6.47 -8.36 12.33
CA SER A 26 -6.11 -7.62 11.12
C SER A 26 -6.72 -8.18 9.83
N LEU A 27 -7.25 -9.39 9.84
CA LEU A 27 -8.05 -9.94 8.74
C LEU A 27 -9.34 -9.17 8.51
N ASN A 28 -9.88 -8.53 9.55
CA ASN A 28 -11.10 -7.71 9.49
C ASN A 28 -10.79 -6.22 9.27
N LEU A 29 -9.58 -5.85 8.86
CA LEU A 29 -9.20 -4.45 8.65
C LEU A 29 -10.18 -3.68 7.76
N GLN A 30 -10.70 -4.34 6.72
CA GLN A 30 -11.58 -3.73 5.72
C GLN A 30 -13.07 -4.03 5.95
N ALA A 31 -13.44 -4.71 7.05
CA ALA A 31 -14.84 -5.12 7.30
C ALA A 31 -15.82 -3.94 7.41
N SER A 32 -15.35 -2.76 7.82
CA SER A 32 -16.14 -1.52 7.95
C SER A 32 -15.56 -0.38 7.11
N PHE A 33 -15.05 -0.71 5.92
CA PHE A 33 -14.49 0.27 4.99
C PHE A 33 -15.54 1.29 4.54
N ASN A 34 -15.14 2.57 4.52
CA ASN A 34 -15.99 3.67 4.04
C ASN A 34 -15.13 4.78 3.41
N TYR A 35 -15.74 5.65 2.59
CA TYR A 35 -15.00 6.68 1.86
C TYR A 35 -14.52 7.85 2.74
N GLU A 36 -15.12 8.08 3.92
CA GLU A 36 -14.75 9.18 4.80
C GLU A 36 -13.44 8.89 5.53
N ARG A 37 -13.31 7.68 6.11
CA ARG A 37 -12.19 7.31 6.99
C ARG A 37 -11.44 6.05 6.55
N MET A 38 -11.81 5.49 5.43
CA MET A 38 -11.23 4.28 4.82
C MET A 38 -11.24 3.08 5.77
N GLN A 39 -10.09 2.66 6.26
CA GLN A 39 -9.91 1.49 7.12
C GLN A 39 -9.93 1.82 8.63
N ALA A 40 -10.22 3.07 9.03
CA ALA A 40 -10.05 3.54 10.40
C ALA A 40 -10.76 2.69 11.47
N ALA A 41 -12.01 2.29 11.25
CA ALA A 41 -12.74 1.47 12.20
C ALA A 41 -12.15 0.05 12.32
N GLY A 42 -11.75 -0.55 11.20
CA GLY A 42 -11.03 -1.82 11.18
C GLY A 42 -9.66 -1.72 11.83
N TRP A 43 -8.92 -0.65 11.59
CA TRP A 43 -7.66 -0.36 12.27
C TRP A 43 -7.83 -0.33 13.79
N LEU A 44 -8.77 0.47 14.29
CA LEU A 44 -9.05 0.54 15.72
C LEU A 44 -9.44 -0.84 16.29
N TYR A 45 -10.36 -1.55 15.61
CA TYR A 45 -10.74 -2.91 16.01
C TYR A 45 -9.54 -3.85 16.16
N CYS A 46 -8.56 -3.73 15.27
CA CYS A 46 -7.36 -4.56 15.29
C CYS A 46 -6.51 -4.30 16.52
N ILE A 47 -6.28 -3.02 16.89
CA ILE A 47 -5.32 -2.63 17.93
C ILE A 47 -5.91 -2.51 19.33
N ILE A 48 -7.24 -2.51 19.49
CA ILE A 48 -7.93 -2.42 20.80
C ILE A 48 -7.30 -3.33 21.86
N PRO A 49 -7.04 -4.64 21.61
CA PRO A 49 -6.49 -5.51 22.64
C PRO A 49 -5.13 -5.06 23.19
N GLY A 50 -4.34 -4.37 22.37
CA GLY A 50 -3.09 -3.75 22.80
C GLY A 50 -3.32 -2.47 23.58
N LEU A 51 -4.21 -1.59 23.10
CA LEU A 51 -4.54 -0.33 23.77
C LEU A 51 -5.11 -0.55 25.18
N GLU A 52 -6.01 -1.54 25.34
CA GLU A 52 -6.59 -1.89 26.65
C GLU A 52 -5.54 -2.34 27.67
N LYS A 53 -4.46 -2.99 27.22
CA LYS A 53 -3.35 -3.39 28.11
C LYS A 53 -2.39 -2.25 28.41
N ILE A 54 -2.21 -1.34 27.46
CA ILE A 54 -1.30 -0.18 27.58
C ILE A 54 -1.93 0.93 28.42
N HIS A 55 -3.20 1.19 28.23
CA HIS A 55 -3.93 2.29 28.90
C HIS A 55 -4.92 1.73 29.91
N THR A 56 -4.52 1.66 31.16
CA THR A 56 -5.36 1.20 32.28
C THR A 56 -6.31 2.30 32.80
N ASP A 57 -5.96 3.59 32.58
CA ASP A 57 -6.86 4.72 32.84
C ASP A 57 -7.88 4.84 31.72
N LYS A 58 -9.17 5.00 32.09
CA LYS A 58 -10.29 5.04 31.14
C LYS A 58 -10.25 6.27 30.24
N GLU A 59 -9.80 7.42 30.74
CA GLU A 59 -9.71 8.65 29.93
C GLU A 59 -8.56 8.56 28.92
N ASP A 60 -7.41 8.01 29.34
CA ASP A 60 -6.29 7.76 28.45
C ASP A 60 -6.65 6.73 27.36
N LEU A 61 -7.34 5.65 27.73
CA LEU A 61 -7.83 4.66 26.76
C LEU A 61 -8.81 5.30 25.74
N LYS A 62 -9.76 6.10 26.22
CA LYS A 62 -10.71 6.83 25.36
C LYS A 62 -9.97 7.76 24.40
N LEU A 63 -8.96 8.47 24.87
CA LEU A 63 -8.14 9.36 24.06
C LEU A 63 -7.34 8.58 23.01
N ALA A 64 -6.72 7.45 23.42
CA ALA A 64 -6.01 6.56 22.52
C ALA A 64 -6.92 5.99 21.42
N MET A 65 -8.12 5.52 21.79
CA MET A 65 -9.10 5.04 20.82
C MET A 65 -9.57 6.16 19.88
N ALA A 66 -9.80 7.37 20.38
CA ALA A 66 -10.29 8.49 19.58
C ALA A 66 -9.32 8.89 18.47
N HIS A 67 -8.02 9.06 18.78
CA HIS A 67 -7.05 9.43 17.75
C HIS A 67 -6.71 8.25 16.82
N ASN A 68 -6.87 7.01 17.27
CA ASN A 68 -6.71 5.82 16.41
C ASN A 68 -7.95 5.55 15.53
N LEU A 69 -9.07 6.26 15.69
CA LEU A 69 -10.24 6.22 14.81
C LEU A 69 -10.18 7.27 13.68
N GLU A 70 -9.10 7.99 13.55
CA GLU A 70 -8.87 8.93 12.46
C GLU A 70 -8.59 8.21 11.14
N PHE A 71 -8.64 8.95 10.02
CA PHE A 71 -8.37 8.42 8.68
C PHE A 71 -7.14 7.50 8.65
N PHE A 72 -7.33 6.33 8.08
CA PHE A 72 -6.27 5.33 7.89
C PHE A 72 -6.53 4.50 6.65
N ASN A 73 -5.52 4.35 5.80
CA ASN A 73 -5.59 3.49 4.62
C ASN A 73 -4.20 2.99 4.23
N THR A 74 -4.02 1.68 4.23
CA THR A 74 -2.77 1.02 3.83
C THR A 74 -3.06 -0.36 3.22
N HIS A 75 -2.02 -1.00 2.67
CA HIS A 75 -2.18 -2.36 2.16
C HIS A 75 -2.51 -3.34 3.29
N PRO A 76 -3.60 -4.13 3.17
CA PRO A 76 -4.10 -4.97 4.27
C PRO A 76 -3.09 -5.97 4.82
N PHE A 77 -2.19 -6.49 3.98
CA PHE A 77 -1.21 -7.52 4.41
C PHE A 77 0.02 -6.92 5.10
N LEU A 78 0.25 -5.61 4.95
CA LEU A 78 1.34 -4.90 5.61
C LEU A 78 0.89 -4.08 6.83
N VAL A 79 -0.40 -4.06 7.15
CA VAL A 79 -0.96 -3.27 8.26
C VAL A 79 -0.30 -3.58 9.59
N THR A 80 0.10 -4.84 9.81
CA THR A 80 0.71 -5.29 11.07
C THR A 80 2.07 -4.64 11.32
N PHE A 81 2.77 -4.19 10.28
CA PHE A 81 3.96 -3.36 10.42
C PHE A 81 3.65 -2.02 11.10
N VAL A 82 2.62 -1.32 10.63
CA VAL A 82 2.20 -0.05 11.24
C VAL A 82 1.67 -0.29 12.66
N MET A 83 0.91 -1.38 12.87
CA MET A 83 0.38 -1.74 14.18
C MET A 83 1.49 -1.91 15.21
N GLY A 84 2.56 -2.65 14.86
CA GLY A 84 3.67 -2.88 15.77
C GLY A 84 4.38 -1.58 16.18
N ILE A 85 4.66 -0.69 15.23
CA ILE A 85 5.28 0.61 15.52
C ILE A 85 4.37 1.46 16.40
N VAL A 86 3.11 1.63 16.02
CA VAL A 86 2.15 2.46 16.78
C VAL A 86 1.99 1.93 18.20
N LEU A 87 1.81 0.62 18.39
CA LEU A 87 1.66 0.02 19.73
C LEU A 87 2.91 0.16 20.58
N SER A 88 4.10 0.12 19.98
CA SER A 88 5.33 0.39 20.71
C SER A 88 5.42 1.85 21.18
N MET A 89 5.00 2.79 20.35
CA MET A 89 4.94 4.21 20.73
C MET A 89 3.87 4.47 21.80
N GLU A 90 2.70 3.85 21.70
CA GLU A 90 1.64 3.89 22.72
C GLU A 90 2.15 3.34 24.07
N GLN A 91 2.89 2.22 24.04
CA GLN A 91 3.50 1.62 25.22
C GLN A 91 4.47 2.58 25.92
N GLN A 92 5.27 3.31 25.16
CA GLN A 92 6.20 4.32 25.69
C GLN A 92 5.51 5.66 26.06
N LYS A 93 4.19 5.74 25.90
CA LYS A 93 3.43 6.98 26.12
C LYS A 93 3.97 8.17 25.34
N ALA A 94 4.37 7.92 24.10
CA ALA A 94 4.83 8.97 23.19
C ALA A 94 3.73 10.02 22.95
N ASP A 95 4.13 11.22 22.56
CA ASP A 95 3.18 12.29 22.22
C ASP A 95 2.22 11.86 21.11
N ILE A 96 0.94 12.12 21.29
CA ILE A 96 -0.13 11.70 20.38
C ILE A 96 0.08 12.25 18.97
N ASN A 97 0.57 13.48 18.82
CA ASN A 97 0.83 14.06 17.50
C ASN A 97 1.98 13.34 16.81
N THR A 98 2.98 12.87 17.57
CA THR A 98 4.08 12.06 17.05
C THR A 98 3.57 10.69 16.59
N ILE A 99 2.70 10.04 17.38
CA ILE A 99 2.07 8.76 16.98
C ILE A 99 1.26 8.93 15.68
N ARG A 100 0.45 9.97 15.59
CA ARG A 100 -0.30 10.33 14.38
C ARG A 100 0.61 10.55 13.18
N ALA A 101 1.66 11.34 13.33
CA ALA A 101 2.60 11.65 12.26
C ALA A 101 3.28 10.38 11.72
N VAL A 102 3.73 9.49 12.59
CA VAL A 102 4.34 8.20 12.19
C VAL A 102 3.32 7.30 11.50
N ARG A 103 2.10 7.18 12.03
CA ARG A 103 1.01 6.40 11.41
C ARG A 103 0.71 6.90 9.99
N VAL A 104 0.55 8.23 9.82
CA VAL A 104 0.29 8.84 8.52
C VAL A 104 1.46 8.68 7.56
N ALA A 105 2.69 8.87 8.03
CA ALA A 105 3.89 8.71 7.20
C ALA A 105 4.09 7.28 6.71
N ALA A 106 3.69 6.28 7.50
CA ALA A 106 3.84 4.86 7.15
C ALA A 106 2.74 4.35 6.21
N MET A 107 1.49 4.82 6.35
CA MET A 107 0.34 4.22 5.66
C MET A 107 0.40 4.32 4.13
N GLY A 108 0.78 5.47 3.59
CA GLY A 108 0.81 5.71 2.14
C GLY A 108 1.85 4.84 1.40
N PRO A 109 3.13 4.94 1.77
CA PRO A 109 4.19 4.13 1.16
C PRO A 109 3.93 2.63 1.25
N LEU A 110 3.45 2.14 2.40
CA LEU A 110 3.12 0.72 2.56
C LEU A 110 1.93 0.28 1.71
N GLY A 111 1.00 1.18 1.37
CA GLY A 111 -0.02 0.92 0.38
C GLY A 111 0.59 0.52 -0.96
N GLY A 112 1.44 1.38 -1.53
CA GLY A 112 2.10 1.12 -2.82
C GLY A 112 3.07 -0.06 -2.81
N ILE A 113 3.86 -0.21 -1.73
CA ILE A 113 4.76 -1.37 -1.57
C ILE A 113 3.96 -2.67 -1.52
N GLY A 114 2.86 -2.69 -0.76
CA GLY A 114 2.03 -3.86 -0.64
C GLY A 114 1.37 -4.26 -1.97
N ASP A 115 0.86 -3.28 -2.74
CA ASP A 115 0.31 -3.52 -4.08
C ASP A 115 1.37 -4.11 -5.01
N ALA A 116 2.58 -3.56 -5.02
CA ALA A 116 3.68 -4.05 -5.84
C ALA A 116 4.06 -5.50 -5.48
N ILE A 117 4.17 -5.83 -4.19
CA ILE A 117 4.58 -7.16 -3.74
C ILE A 117 3.47 -8.18 -3.95
N PHE A 118 2.24 -7.88 -3.55
CA PHE A 118 1.16 -8.88 -3.53
C PHE A 118 0.40 -8.92 -4.86
N TRP A 119 -0.12 -7.78 -5.33
CA TRP A 119 -0.98 -7.77 -6.53
C TRP A 119 -0.20 -7.82 -7.84
N PHE A 120 0.97 -7.19 -7.90
CA PHE A 120 1.75 -7.12 -9.13
C PHE A 120 2.92 -8.10 -9.19
N THR A 121 3.24 -8.81 -8.10
CA THR A 121 4.31 -9.82 -8.09
C THR A 121 3.79 -11.19 -7.67
N LEU A 122 3.33 -11.34 -6.43
CA LEU A 122 2.97 -12.65 -5.88
C LEU A 122 1.78 -13.29 -6.64
N VAL A 123 0.71 -12.51 -6.89
CA VAL A 123 -0.47 -13.02 -7.58
C VAL A 123 -0.15 -13.46 -9.01
N PRO A 124 0.49 -12.65 -9.88
CA PRO A 124 0.81 -13.09 -11.24
C PRO A 124 1.72 -14.31 -11.27
N ILE A 125 2.73 -14.39 -10.41
CA ILE A 125 3.64 -15.55 -10.37
C ILE A 125 2.89 -16.80 -9.93
N ALA A 126 2.19 -16.75 -8.81
CA ALA A 126 1.44 -17.88 -8.29
C ALA A 126 0.32 -18.30 -9.25
N ALA A 127 -0.41 -17.34 -9.83
CA ALA A 127 -1.45 -17.61 -10.82
C ALA A 127 -0.88 -18.21 -12.10
N GLY A 128 0.24 -17.71 -12.61
CA GLY A 128 0.89 -18.25 -13.81
C GLY A 128 1.26 -19.74 -13.68
N ILE A 129 1.83 -20.12 -12.53
CA ILE A 129 2.17 -21.52 -12.25
C ILE A 129 0.89 -22.36 -12.09
N CYS A 130 -0.06 -21.89 -11.29
CA CYS A 130 -1.25 -22.66 -10.92
C CYS A 130 -2.29 -22.74 -12.05
N SER A 131 -2.39 -21.72 -12.90
CA SER A 131 -3.30 -21.74 -14.07
C SER A 131 -2.87 -22.78 -15.11
N ASN A 132 -1.57 -22.95 -15.34
CA ASN A 132 -1.07 -24.00 -16.23
C ASN A 132 -1.49 -25.39 -15.73
N MET A 133 -1.39 -25.65 -14.42
CA MET A 133 -1.87 -26.90 -13.83
C MET A 133 -3.39 -27.09 -14.05
N ALA A 134 -4.18 -26.04 -13.88
CA ALA A 134 -5.63 -26.08 -14.05
C ALA A 134 -6.02 -26.33 -15.53
N ILE A 135 -5.36 -25.69 -16.49
CA ILE A 135 -5.58 -25.89 -17.93
C ILE A 135 -5.32 -27.36 -18.31
N ASN A 136 -4.32 -27.98 -17.69
CA ASN A 136 -4.02 -29.42 -17.89
C ASN A 136 -4.96 -30.36 -17.09
N GLY A 137 -6.09 -29.84 -16.56
CA GLY A 137 -7.11 -30.63 -15.88
C GLY A 137 -6.83 -30.95 -14.40
N SER A 138 -5.77 -30.37 -13.80
CA SER A 138 -5.41 -30.62 -12.41
C SER A 138 -6.16 -29.70 -11.45
N VAL A 139 -7.01 -30.25 -10.60
CA VAL A 139 -7.72 -29.53 -9.51
C VAL A 139 -6.71 -29.00 -8.45
N ALA A 140 -5.52 -29.53 -8.41
CA ALA A 140 -4.48 -29.05 -7.49
C ALA A 140 -4.04 -27.60 -7.79
N GLY A 141 -4.18 -27.11 -9.03
CA GLY A 141 -3.79 -25.75 -9.40
C GLY A 141 -4.45 -24.66 -8.54
N PRO A 142 -5.79 -24.53 -8.51
CA PRO A 142 -6.48 -23.56 -7.68
C PRO A 142 -6.20 -23.70 -6.17
N ILE A 143 -6.08 -24.94 -5.69
CA ILE A 143 -5.77 -25.20 -4.27
C ILE A 143 -4.37 -24.71 -3.93
N LEU A 144 -3.39 -25.01 -4.78
CA LEU A 144 -2.01 -24.57 -4.59
C LEU A 144 -1.88 -23.04 -4.61
N PHE A 145 -2.62 -22.37 -5.51
CA PHE A 145 -2.68 -20.91 -5.54
C PHE A 145 -3.11 -20.34 -4.19
N LEU A 146 -4.23 -20.84 -3.64
CA LEU A 146 -4.73 -20.40 -2.34
C LEU A 146 -3.73 -20.69 -1.21
N LEU A 147 -3.09 -21.85 -1.22
CA LEU A 147 -2.10 -22.22 -0.22
C LEU A 147 -0.86 -21.32 -0.27
N ILE A 148 -0.28 -21.09 -1.46
CA ILE A 148 0.90 -20.23 -1.63
C ILE A 148 0.57 -18.80 -1.18
N PHE A 149 -0.53 -18.23 -1.70
CA PHE A 149 -0.89 -16.86 -1.41
C PHE A 149 -1.15 -16.65 0.08
N ASN A 150 -1.93 -17.54 0.70
CA ASN A 150 -2.24 -17.42 2.12
C ASN A 150 -1.03 -17.69 3.03
N ALA A 151 -0.17 -18.66 2.68
CA ALA A 151 1.04 -18.93 3.44
C ALA A 151 1.95 -17.69 3.49
N VAL A 152 2.17 -17.03 2.35
CA VAL A 152 2.99 -15.83 2.27
C VAL A 152 2.36 -14.67 3.06
N GLN A 153 1.07 -14.36 2.85
CA GLN A 153 0.44 -13.22 3.51
C GLN A 153 0.36 -13.41 5.04
N PHE A 154 0.12 -14.63 5.53
CA PHE A 154 0.15 -14.90 6.97
C PHE A 154 1.56 -14.80 7.54
N ALA A 155 2.56 -15.41 6.86
CA ALA A 155 3.96 -15.29 7.29
C ALA A 155 4.39 -13.82 7.43
N VAL A 156 4.07 -13.00 6.42
CA VAL A 156 4.37 -11.56 6.42
C VAL A 156 3.67 -10.84 7.59
N ARG A 157 2.38 -11.09 7.82
CA ARG A 157 1.62 -10.45 8.91
C ARG A 157 2.22 -10.75 10.29
N PHE A 158 2.50 -12.03 10.57
CA PHE A 158 3.07 -12.43 11.87
C PHE A 158 4.49 -11.93 12.06
N PHE A 159 5.32 -12.04 11.01
CA PHE A 159 6.70 -11.55 11.05
C PHE A 159 6.75 -10.03 11.28
N LEU A 160 6.01 -9.26 10.48
CA LEU A 160 6.03 -7.81 10.55
C LEU A 160 5.52 -7.29 11.91
N MET A 161 4.48 -7.91 12.50
CA MET A 161 3.97 -7.52 13.81
C MET A 161 5.04 -7.62 14.89
N GLY A 162 5.72 -8.76 14.98
CA GLY A 162 6.74 -8.98 15.99
C GLY A 162 8.01 -8.15 15.76
N TRP A 163 8.40 -8.01 14.50
CA TRP A 163 9.59 -7.26 14.12
C TRP A 163 9.41 -5.76 14.32
N SER A 164 8.31 -5.18 13.83
CA SER A 164 8.04 -3.75 13.93
C SER A 164 7.76 -3.29 15.36
N TYR A 165 7.11 -4.13 16.17
CA TYR A 165 6.89 -3.84 17.59
C TYR A 165 8.21 -3.75 18.36
N LYS A 166 9.16 -4.66 18.10
CA LYS A 166 10.51 -4.61 18.68
C LYS A 166 11.31 -3.41 18.18
N LEU A 167 11.23 -3.14 16.88
CA LEU A 167 11.90 -2.00 16.25
C LEU A 167 11.38 -0.68 16.80
N GLY A 168 10.06 -0.54 16.94
CA GLY A 168 9.44 0.67 17.48
C GLY A 168 9.92 1.00 18.88
N SER A 169 10.03 0.01 19.77
CA SER A 169 10.54 0.20 21.13
C SER A 169 12.02 0.62 21.19
N ALA A 170 12.83 0.19 20.23
CA ALA A 170 14.25 0.55 20.14
C ALA A 170 14.50 1.85 19.34
N ALA A 171 13.58 2.22 18.44
CA ALA A 171 13.82 3.22 17.40
C ALA A 171 13.02 4.52 17.54
N ILE A 172 12.23 4.72 18.62
CA ILE A 172 11.39 5.92 18.76
C ILE A 172 12.23 7.20 18.65
N GLY A 173 13.37 7.26 19.30
CA GLY A 173 14.29 8.40 19.21
C GLY A 173 14.87 8.59 17.80
N ILE A 174 15.19 7.49 17.12
CA ILE A 174 15.75 7.49 15.76
C ILE A 174 14.67 7.84 14.74
N LEU A 175 13.43 7.32 14.91
CA LEU A 175 12.31 7.60 14.00
C LEU A 175 11.87 9.06 14.07
N THR A 176 11.79 9.64 15.27
CA THR A 176 11.43 11.07 15.44
C THR A 176 12.53 12.00 14.91
N ALA A 177 13.80 11.66 15.12
CA ALA A 177 14.93 12.41 14.58
C ALA A 177 15.03 12.31 13.05
N ASN A 178 14.66 11.16 12.47
CA ASN A 178 14.82 10.86 11.04
C ASN A 178 13.48 10.77 10.27
N ALA A 179 12.37 11.28 10.81
CA ALA A 179 11.06 11.21 10.15
C ALA A 179 11.07 11.82 8.73
N LYS A 180 11.86 12.90 8.51
CA LYS A 180 12.04 13.51 7.18
C LYS A 180 12.75 12.57 6.22
N GLU A 181 13.80 11.90 6.66
CA GLU A 181 14.58 10.96 5.82
C GLU A 181 13.74 9.73 5.48
N PHE A 182 12.99 9.21 6.45
CA PHE A 182 12.06 8.10 6.21
C PHE A 182 11.00 8.47 5.17
N THR A 183 10.36 9.63 5.31
CA THR A 183 9.37 10.14 4.35
C THR A 183 9.99 10.34 2.96
N ARG A 184 11.22 10.85 2.89
CA ARG A 184 11.95 11.03 1.64
C ARG A 184 12.28 9.69 0.98
N ALA A 185 12.81 8.73 1.73
CA ALA A 185 13.10 7.38 1.23
C ALA A 185 11.84 6.67 0.74
N ALA A 186 10.75 6.74 1.50
CA ALA A 186 9.45 6.19 1.12
C ALA A 186 8.88 6.86 -0.15
N SER A 187 9.05 8.18 -0.30
CA SER A 187 8.62 8.90 -1.51
C SER A 187 9.45 8.49 -2.73
N MET A 188 10.77 8.34 -2.58
CA MET A 188 11.64 7.85 -3.67
C MET A 188 11.23 6.45 -4.11
N LEU A 189 10.98 5.53 -3.16
CA LEU A 189 10.49 4.19 -3.46
C LEU A 189 9.13 4.24 -4.17
N GLY A 190 8.21 5.08 -3.72
CA GLY A 190 6.91 5.30 -4.38
C GLY A 190 7.05 5.74 -5.84
N VAL A 191 7.93 6.71 -6.12
CA VAL A 191 8.21 7.17 -7.51
C VAL A 191 8.82 6.05 -8.34
N PHE A 192 9.77 5.29 -7.77
CA PHE A 192 10.38 4.13 -8.43
C PHE A 192 9.32 3.08 -8.81
N ILE A 193 8.41 2.77 -7.87
CA ILE A 193 7.31 1.82 -8.10
C ILE A 193 6.37 2.33 -9.20
N VAL A 194 6.00 3.63 -9.21
CA VAL A 194 5.19 4.21 -10.28
C VAL A 194 5.86 4.05 -11.64
N GLY A 195 7.18 4.27 -11.73
CA GLY A 195 7.94 4.03 -12.95
C GLY A 195 7.89 2.56 -13.41
N ALA A 196 8.10 1.64 -12.49
CA ALA A 196 8.02 0.20 -12.76
C ALA A 196 6.60 -0.23 -13.21
N LEU A 197 5.55 0.29 -12.56
CA LEU A 197 4.16 0.03 -12.95
C LEU A 197 3.85 0.60 -14.35
N THR A 198 4.32 1.80 -14.65
CA THR A 198 4.16 2.41 -15.99
C THR A 198 4.81 1.53 -17.06
N SER A 199 5.99 0.98 -16.79
CA SER A 199 6.70 0.09 -17.71
C SER A 199 6.00 -1.26 -17.89
N ASN A 200 5.56 -1.88 -16.79
CA ASN A 200 5.00 -3.24 -16.83
C ASN A 200 3.53 -3.29 -17.26
N TYR A 201 2.73 -2.32 -16.82
CA TYR A 201 1.28 -2.30 -17.05
C TYR A 201 0.82 -1.26 -18.05
N GLY A 202 1.70 -0.36 -18.51
CA GLY A 202 1.43 0.53 -19.60
C GLY A 202 1.25 -0.25 -20.89
N GLY A 203 0.01 -0.65 -21.20
CA GLY A 203 -0.32 -1.51 -22.35
C GLY A 203 -0.62 -0.76 -23.63
N THR A 204 -0.59 0.58 -23.63
CA THR A 204 -0.92 1.39 -24.81
C THR A 204 0.20 1.27 -25.85
N THR A 205 -0.16 0.78 -27.03
CA THR A 205 0.71 0.64 -28.20
C THR A 205 0.12 1.41 -29.38
N VAL A 206 0.97 1.88 -30.28
CA VAL A 206 0.55 2.55 -31.52
C VAL A 206 0.32 1.49 -32.59
N ALA A 207 -0.91 1.42 -33.12
CA ALA A 207 -1.30 0.47 -34.14
C ALA A 207 -0.99 0.96 -35.58
N LEU A 208 -0.49 2.18 -35.75
CA LEU A 208 -0.20 2.75 -37.07
C LEU A 208 0.95 2.02 -37.75
N GLU A 209 0.70 1.67 -39.03
CA GLU A 209 1.68 1.10 -39.95
C GLU A 209 1.82 1.99 -41.17
N ILE A 210 3.04 2.18 -41.64
CA ILE A 210 3.32 2.91 -42.87
C ILE A 210 3.53 1.87 -43.98
N ALA A 211 2.72 1.94 -45.04
CA ALA A 211 2.87 1.08 -46.18
C ALA A 211 4.24 1.31 -46.86
N ASN A 212 5.05 0.27 -46.94
CA ASN A 212 6.37 0.31 -47.58
C ASN A 212 6.61 -1.00 -48.37
N GLY A 213 6.00 -1.07 -49.54
CA GLY A 213 6.07 -2.25 -50.43
C GLY A 213 5.52 -3.51 -49.73
N GLU A 214 6.29 -4.60 -49.74
CA GLU A 214 5.90 -5.91 -49.17
C GLU A 214 6.05 -5.99 -47.66
N SER A 215 6.71 -5.00 -47.02
CA SER A 215 6.97 -4.98 -45.57
C SER A 215 6.55 -3.67 -44.95
N PRO A 216 5.37 -3.59 -44.29
CA PRO A 216 4.91 -2.39 -43.64
C PRO A 216 5.84 -2.02 -42.47
N ILE A 217 6.06 -0.71 -42.30
CA ILE A 217 6.84 -0.18 -41.18
C ILE A 217 5.89 0.02 -39.99
N VAL A 218 6.06 -0.82 -38.95
CA VAL A 218 5.30 -0.73 -37.70
C VAL A 218 5.89 0.40 -36.85
N ILE A 219 5.13 1.48 -36.63
CA ILE A 219 5.60 2.65 -35.87
C ILE A 219 5.97 2.28 -34.45
N GLN A 220 5.24 1.35 -33.81
CA GLN A 220 5.54 0.89 -32.46
C GLN A 220 6.97 0.30 -32.35
N SER A 221 7.44 -0.42 -33.36
CA SER A 221 8.80 -1.01 -33.32
C SER A 221 9.90 0.06 -33.37
N ILE A 222 9.65 1.18 -34.07
CA ILE A 222 10.57 2.32 -34.09
C ILE A 222 10.59 3.02 -32.73
N LEU A 223 9.42 3.25 -32.14
CA LEU A 223 9.30 3.86 -30.81
C LEU A 223 9.98 3.02 -29.73
N ASP A 224 9.75 1.72 -29.72
CA ASP A 224 10.36 0.80 -28.77
C ASP A 224 11.88 0.66 -28.96
N GLY A 225 12.39 0.89 -30.19
CA GLY A 225 13.82 0.96 -30.48
C GLY A 225 14.51 2.20 -29.89
N VAL A 226 13.76 3.29 -29.71
CA VAL A 226 14.27 4.53 -29.09
C VAL A 226 14.12 4.48 -27.56
N LEU A 227 12.91 4.21 -27.08
CA LEU A 227 12.57 4.11 -25.66
C LEU A 227 11.37 3.18 -25.48
N PRO A 228 11.59 1.96 -24.97
CA PRO A 228 10.49 1.04 -24.69
C PRO A 228 9.44 1.67 -23.77
N LYS A 229 8.17 1.43 -24.08
CA LYS A 229 7.04 1.98 -23.29
C LYS A 229 6.98 3.52 -23.25
N MET A 230 7.46 4.19 -24.28
CA MET A 230 7.48 5.67 -24.37
C MET A 230 6.07 6.27 -24.30
N ILE A 231 5.06 5.65 -24.93
CA ILE A 231 3.68 6.16 -24.92
C ILE A 231 3.06 6.11 -23.52
N PRO A 232 3.07 4.98 -22.78
CA PRO A 232 2.64 4.96 -21.39
C PRO A 232 3.36 5.96 -20.49
N LEU A 233 4.68 6.14 -20.68
CA LEU A 233 5.45 7.13 -19.93
C LEU A 233 4.99 8.55 -20.24
N ALA A 234 4.79 8.90 -21.53
CA ALA A 234 4.32 10.21 -21.95
C ALA A 234 2.93 10.52 -21.37
N LEU A 235 1.99 9.56 -21.41
CA LEU A 235 0.65 9.71 -20.83
C LEU A 235 0.72 9.89 -19.30
N THR A 236 1.59 9.16 -18.61
CA THR A 236 1.80 9.30 -17.16
C THR A 236 2.33 10.69 -16.81
N LEU A 237 3.36 11.16 -17.54
CA LEU A 237 3.92 12.49 -17.34
C LEU A 237 2.92 13.59 -17.69
N MET A 238 2.14 13.42 -18.73
CA MET A 238 1.06 14.36 -19.10
C MET A 238 0.07 14.49 -17.95
N CYS A 239 -0.45 13.39 -17.39
CA CYS A 239 -1.35 13.42 -16.24
C CYS A 239 -0.69 14.08 -15.02
N TYR A 240 0.57 13.77 -14.74
CA TYR A 240 1.32 14.40 -13.64
C TYR A 240 1.39 15.92 -13.80
N PHE A 241 1.74 16.43 -14.99
CA PHE A 241 1.83 17.86 -15.23
C PHE A 241 0.46 18.55 -15.22
N LEU A 242 -0.59 17.90 -15.71
CA LEU A 242 -1.96 18.42 -15.65
C LEU A 242 -2.43 18.58 -14.20
N MET A 243 -2.18 17.59 -13.35
CA MET A 243 -2.51 17.67 -11.93
C MET A 243 -1.69 18.75 -11.23
N LYS A 244 -0.38 18.83 -11.49
CA LYS A 244 0.52 19.78 -10.83
C LYS A 244 0.32 21.23 -11.24
N LYS A 245 0.14 21.50 -12.54
CA LYS A 245 0.12 22.87 -13.08
C LYS A 245 -1.27 23.40 -13.40
N LYS A 246 -2.23 22.54 -13.69
CA LYS A 246 -3.56 22.90 -14.20
C LYS A 246 -4.71 22.57 -13.24
N GLY A 247 -4.41 22.06 -12.03
CA GLY A 247 -5.42 21.73 -11.04
C GLY A 247 -6.36 20.59 -11.47
N PHE A 248 -5.90 19.69 -12.34
CA PHE A 248 -6.64 18.49 -12.69
C PHE A 248 -6.73 17.57 -11.47
N THR A 249 -7.92 17.00 -11.27
CA THR A 249 -8.10 15.93 -10.29
C THR A 249 -7.79 14.57 -10.92
N PRO A 250 -7.47 13.52 -10.13
CA PRO A 250 -7.31 12.16 -10.67
C PRO A 250 -8.49 11.69 -11.52
N VAL A 251 -9.73 12.04 -11.13
CA VAL A 251 -10.95 11.70 -11.89
C VAL A 251 -10.95 12.36 -13.27
N LYS A 252 -10.52 13.63 -13.38
CA LYS A 252 -10.39 14.32 -14.67
C LYS A 252 -9.31 13.69 -15.54
N CYS A 253 -8.22 13.21 -14.95
CA CYS A 253 -7.18 12.48 -15.69
C CYS A 253 -7.71 11.14 -16.21
N ILE A 254 -8.47 10.40 -15.41
CA ILE A 254 -9.12 9.15 -15.85
C ILE A 254 -10.07 9.40 -17.02
N ALA A 255 -10.93 10.41 -16.91
CA ALA A 255 -11.86 10.80 -17.99
C ALA A 255 -11.10 11.21 -19.27
N LEU A 256 -10.01 11.96 -19.13
CA LEU A 256 -9.17 12.36 -20.26
C LEU A 256 -8.54 11.15 -20.95
N LEU A 257 -7.94 10.22 -20.18
CA LEU A 257 -7.35 9.00 -20.72
C LEU A 257 -8.38 8.11 -21.40
N LEU A 258 -9.60 8.02 -20.85
CA LEU A 258 -10.71 7.32 -21.49
C LEU A 258 -11.07 7.92 -22.85
N VAL A 259 -11.18 9.25 -22.92
CA VAL A 259 -11.45 9.97 -24.21
C VAL A 259 -10.31 9.73 -25.21
N ILE A 260 -9.05 9.85 -24.78
CA ILE A 260 -7.88 9.58 -25.63
C ILE A 260 -7.91 8.14 -26.17
N GLY A 261 -8.21 7.16 -25.30
CA GLY A 261 -8.30 5.75 -25.72
C GLY A 261 -9.44 5.50 -26.71
N LEU A 262 -10.65 6.04 -26.45
CA LEU A 262 -11.80 5.89 -27.35
C LEU A 262 -11.58 6.57 -28.70
N VAL A 263 -11.08 7.80 -28.70
CA VAL A 263 -10.79 8.52 -29.95
C VAL A 263 -9.64 7.86 -30.69
N GLY A 264 -8.55 7.52 -29.99
CA GLY A 264 -7.40 6.85 -30.59
C GLY A 264 -7.75 5.49 -31.21
N GLY A 265 -8.57 4.69 -30.50
CA GLY A 265 -9.09 3.44 -31.05
C GLY A 265 -10.01 3.63 -32.27
N ALA A 266 -10.88 4.67 -32.23
CA ALA A 266 -11.79 4.97 -33.35
C ALA A 266 -11.07 5.40 -34.65
N ILE A 267 -9.91 6.07 -34.52
CA ILE A 267 -9.08 6.47 -35.67
C ILE A 267 -7.97 5.49 -36.02
N GLY A 268 -7.90 4.34 -35.33
CA GLY A 268 -6.87 3.32 -35.55
C GLY A 268 -5.47 3.70 -35.08
N LEU A 269 -5.36 4.61 -34.09
CA LEU A 269 -4.06 5.02 -33.53
C LEU A 269 -3.54 4.02 -32.49
N PHE A 270 -4.47 3.41 -31.69
CA PHE A 270 -4.19 2.46 -30.60
C PHE A 270 -4.88 1.13 -30.86
#